data_31d57eb4be6bccb36a7164ef1b61b41c
#
_entry.id   31d57eb4be6bccb36a7164ef1b61b41c
#
_cell.length_a   1.000
_cell.length_b   1.000
_cell.length_c   1.000
_cell.angle_alpha   90.00
_cell.angle_beta   90.00
_cell.angle_gamma   90.00
#
_symmetry.space_group_name_H-M   'P 1'
#
loop_
_entity.id
_entity.type
_entity.pdbx_description
1 polymer ?
#
loop_
_entity_poly.entity_id
_entity_poly.type
_entity_poly.pdbx_seq_one_letter_code
_entity_poly.pdbx_strand_id
1 'polypeptide(L)'
;MFESIVLRSLLGDGEYFNKCFGILKSEYFKSFGDQQVFKLIREYYGKYHQKPQNVALVAMVKDIPNAETRKAIIESLKKVSETELNTNTEFMCDETVKFIKSAIFFKGLELGSEGLMNKDEAKMKKAQALMEDMNKVQIDSDLGLDFDDIESQIEYYSKREFGIKTQHKSLNKRLGSGFLPGTLNVILAAQGVGKSLLMCDLISGMLLENKNILMVSLEMSQNEMLKRIHANVFDIDVNSFRDLAKTQGELDKLERPNTTKAQILAEYDKIKVSGKCGKLFIKEYPAGSMGTCTLQDLVDKFYTEKNLKFDIIFIDYLGIMKSDLVSPSAGLYSYVKAIGEEVRAFAVRNEIPVISCSQLNRGVINKTEGVDNSAISDSLGTAMTSDFMLFIIQNEQMKENSEVVLKITKNRYTGITDSFMMRIDYPKMRFCELAENQDSDENALVAFTSLDQQTQAQNTITQGIAEDSKANQEIAKRSQSQGSQSLTSDELNALLGI
;
A
#
# COMPACT_ATOMS: atom_id res chain seq x y z
N MET A 1 8.57 37.95 -3.61
CA MET A 1 9.77 37.63 -4.40
C MET A 1 9.63 36.28 -5.12
N PHE A 2 9.31 35.16 -4.46
CA PHE A 2 9.21 33.84 -5.13
C PHE A 2 8.03 33.74 -6.12
N GLU A 3 6.91 34.39 -5.86
CA GLU A 3 5.74 34.45 -6.76
C GLU A 3 6.09 35.00 -8.15
N SER A 4 6.89 36.06 -8.20
CA SER A 4 7.37 36.63 -9.46
C SER A 4 8.29 35.68 -10.21
N ILE A 5 9.10 34.87 -9.50
CA ILE A 5 9.94 33.82 -10.11
C ILE A 5 9.08 32.73 -10.74
N VAL A 6 8.03 32.26 -10.03
CA VAL A 6 7.07 31.28 -10.55
C VAL A 6 6.38 31.78 -11.82
N LEU A 7 5.86 33.02 -11.81
CA LEU A 7 5.23 33.62 -12.99
C LEU A 7 6.24 33.84 -14.13
N ARG A 8 7.48 34.22 -13.81
CA ARG A 8 8.55 34.37 -14.79
C ARG A 8 8.89 33.04 -15.47
N SER A 9 8.98 31.98 -14.68
CA SER A 9 9.25 30.63 -15.19
C SER A 9 8.10 30.11 -16.04
N LEU A 10 6.83 30.35 -15.65
CA LEU A 10 5.65 30.00 -16.46
C LEU A 10 5.69 30.70 -17.85
N LEU A 11 6.16 31.94 -17.91
CA LEU A 11 6.19 32.69 -19.15
C LEU A 11 7.47 32.45 -19.97
N GLY A 12 8.57 32.11 -19.30
CA GLY A 12 9.89 31.95 -19.93
C GLY A 12 10.24 30.53 -20.36
N ASP A 13 9.83 29.52 -19.57
CA ASP A 13 10.20 28.12 -19.75
C ASP A 13 8.99 27.27 -20.14
N GLY A 14 9.03 26.64 -21.30
CA GLY A 14 7.93 25.77 -21.79
C GLY A 14 7.86 24.45 -21.07
N GLU A 15 8.98 23.87 -20.68
CA GLU A 15 9.03 22.60 -19.92
C GLU A 15 8.46 22.80 -18.50
N TYR A 16 8.90 23.87 -17.84
CA TYR A 16 8.34 24.22 -16.53
C TYR A 16 6.84 24.51 -16.62
N PHE A 17 6.39 25.21 -17.66
CA PHE A 17 4.97 25.46 -17.87
C PHE A 17 4.18 24.15 -17.94
N ASN A 18 4.63 23.21 -18.75
CA ASN A 18 3.94 21.92 -18.91
C ASN A 18 3.88 21.12 -17.60
N LYS A 19 4.95 21.14 -16.80
CA LYS A 19 5.02 20.41 -15.53
C LYS A 19 4.22 21.07 -14.40
N CYS A 20 4.27 22.39 -14.28
CA CYS A 20 3.79 23.09 -13.08
C CYS A 20 2.44 23.79 -13.27
N PHE A 21 2.03 24.16 -14.48
CA PHE A 21 0.82 24.94 -14.70
C PHE A 21 -0.45 24.26 -14.19
N GLY A 22 -0.54 22.93 -14.36
CA GLY A 22 -1.71 22.14 -13.95
C GLY A 22 -1.99 22.15 -12.45
N ILE A 23 -0.94 22.19 -11.63
CA ILE A 23 -1.05 22.14 -10.15
C ILE A 23 -1.17 23.53 -9.51
N LEU A 24 -0.83 24.61 -10.24
CA LEU A 24 -0.91 25.97 -9.74
C LEU A 24 -2.36 26.49 -9.77
N LYS A 25 -2.72 27.27 -8.75
CA LYS A 25 -4.01 27.98 -8.65
C LYS A 25 -3.76 29.46 -8.34
N SER A 26 -4.65 30.34 -8.81
CA SER A 26 -4.53 31.77 -8.53
C SER A 26 -4.52 32.11 -7.04
N GLU A 27 -5.20 31.32 -6.24
CA GLU A 27 -5.31 31.49 -4.78
C GLU A 27 -4.01 31.21 -4.00
N TYR A 28 -2.99 30.62 -4.63
CA TYR A 28 -1.68 30.40 -4.00
C TYR A 28 -0.80 31.64 -4.00
N PHE A 29 -1.12 32.61 -4.87
CA PHE A 29 -0.41 33.89 -4.94
C PHE A 29 -1.01 34.87 -3.91
N LYS A 30 -0.17 35.56 -3.14
CA LYS A 30 -0.63 36.53 -2.13
C LYS A 30 -1.00 37.88 -2.74
N SER A 31 -0.19 38.32 -3.74
CA SER A 31 -0.41 39.60 -4.42
C SER A 31 -1.63 39.51 -5.34
N PHE A 32 -2.54 40.49 -5.22
CA PHE A 32 -3.70 40.61 -6.12
C PHE A 32 -3.26 40.70 -7.58
N GLY A 33 -2.20 41.47 -7.89
CA GLY A 33 -1.65 41.58 -9.23
C GLY A 33 -1.19 40.25 -9.79
N ASP A 34 -0.46 39.46 -8.99
CA ASP A 34 0.07 38.14 -9.38
C ASP A 34 -1.06 37.13 -9.59
N GLN A 35 -2.11 37.17 -8.75
CA GLN A 35 -3.33 36.38 -8.93
C GLN A 35 -4.01 36.68 -10.29
N GLN A 36 -4.12 37.93 -10.64
CA GLN A 36 -4.74 38.33 -11.90
C GLN A 36 -3.87 37.96 -13.11
N VAL A 37 -2.55 38.10 -13.01
CA VAL A 37 -1.62 37.64 -14.06
C VAL A 37 -1.80 36.16 -14.30
N PHE A 38 -1.83 35.34 -13.23
CA PHE A 38 -2.04 33.92 -13.36
C PHE A 38 -3.40 33.56 -13.94
N LYS A 39 -4.47 34.30 -13.59
CA LYS A 39 -5.81 34.14 -14.21
C LYS A 39 -5.78 34.41 -15.70
N LEU A 40 -5.08 35.45 -16.15
CA LEU A 40 -4.94 35.74 -17.59
C LEU A 40 -4.17 34.62 -18.32
N ILE A 41 -3.11 34.09 -17.71
CA ILE A 41 -2.38 32.94 -18.26
C ILE A 41 -3.33 31.76 -18.43
N ARG A 42 -4.13 31.46 -17.40
CA ARG A 42 -5.09 30.35 -17.38
C ARG A 42 -6.22 30.54 -18.41
N GLU A 43 -6.73 31.76 -18.56
CA GLU A 43 -7.76 32.11 -19.56
C GLU A 43 -7.23 31.90 -20.98
N TYR A 44 -6.02 32.41 -21.25
CA TYR A 44 -5.38 32.22 -22.55
C TYR A 44 -5.16 30.73 -22.87
N TYR A 45 -4.63 29.98 -21.93
CA TYR A 45 -4.41 28.55 -22.10
C TYR A 45 -5.73 27.78 -22.30
N GLY A 46 -6.77 28.12 -21.56
CA GLY A 46 -8.09 27.52 -21.72
C GLY A 46 -8.71 27.70 -23.10
N LYS A 47 -8.35 28.80 -23.78
CA LYS A 47 -8.87 29.13 -25.12
C LYS A 47 -8.02 28.60 -26.26
N TYR A 48 -6.69 28.62 -26.08
CA TYR A 48 -5.74 28.33 -27.18
C TYR A 48 -4.89 27.09 -26.95
N HIS A 49 -4.97 26.47 -25.80
CA HIS A 49 -4.17 25.31 -25.39
C HIS A 49 -2.65 25.46 -25.59
N GLN A 50 -2.19 26.71 -25.48
CA GLN A 50 -0.78 27.07 -25.64
C GLN A 50 -0.37 28.06 -24.56
N LYS A 51 0.93 28.08 -24.22
CA LYS A 51 1.52 29.07 -23.33
C LYS A 51 1.40 30.46 -23.96
N PRO A 52 0.87 31.49 -23.22
CA PRO A 52 0.80 32.82 -23.76
C PRO A 52 2.15 33.46 -24.03
N GLN A 53 2.27 34.13 -25.14
CA GLN A 53 3.41 35.01 -25.40
C GLN A 53 3.17 36.39 -24.73
N ASN A 54 4.27 37.10 -24.42
CA ASN A 54 4.17 38.40 -23.76
C ASN A 54 3.24 39.41 -24.53
N VAL A 55 3.26 39.39 -25.85
CA VAL A 55 2.40 40.24 -26.69
C VAL A 55 0.92 39.94 -26.49
N ALA A 56 0.57 38.67 -26.35
CA ALA A 56 -0.80 38.25 -26.10
C ALA A 56 -1.29 38.71 -24.71
N LEU A 57 -0.47 38.59 -23.68
CA LEU A 57 -0.81 39.09 -22.33
C LEU A 57 -1.01 40.63 -22.36
N VAL A 58 -0.15 41.38 -23.02
CA VAL A 58 -0.27 42.82 -23.13
C VAL A 58 -1.57 43.20 -23.82
N ALA A 59 -1.98 42.48 -24.86
CA ALA A 59 -3.27 42.70 -25.54
C ALA A 59 -4.45 42.46 -24.57
N MET A 60 -4.45 41.31 -23.86
CA MET A 60 -5.48 40.96 -22.88
C MET A 60 -5.62 41.98 -21.75
N VAL A 61 -4.49 42.54 -21.27
CA VAL A 61 -4.47 43.54 -20.20
C VAL A 61 -5.14 44.85 -20.65
N LYS A 62 -5.01 45.22 -21.95
CA LYS A 62 -5.67 46.43 -22.50
C LYS A 62 -7.19 46.33 -22.48
N ASP A 63 -7.73 45.13 -22.63
CA ASP A 63 -9.16 44.87 -22.68
C ASP A 63 -9.82 44.81 -21.29
N ILE A 64 -9.05 44.89 -20.20
CA ILE A 64 -9.59 44.89 -18.84
C ILE A 64 -10.25 46.23 -18.52
N PRO A 65 -11.58 46.27 -18.21
CA PRO A 65 -12.29 47.52 -18.00
C PRO A 65 -11.84 48.25 -16.72
N ASN A 66 -11.58 47.54 -15.65
CA ASN A 66 -11.23 48.11 -14.34
C ASN A 66 -9.80 48.68 -14.34
N ALA A 67 -9.65 49.98 -14.15
CA ALA A 67 -8.36 50.67 -14.16
C ALA A 67 -7.42 50.23 -13.00
N GLU A 68 -7.95 49.95 -11.82
CA GLU A 68 -7.18 49.54 -10.66
C GLU A 68 -6.62 48.13 -10.87
N THR A 69 -7.47 47.22 -11.36
CA THR A 69 -7.05 45.84 -11.69
C THR A 69 -5.97 45.86 -12.78
N ARG A 70 -6.16 46.68 -13.81
CA ARG A 70 -5.20 46.87 -14.92
C ARG A 70 -3.85 47.36 -14.37
N LYS A 71 -3.88 48.36 -13.50
CA LYS A 71 -2.67 48.90 -12.87
C LYS A 71 -1.92 47.83 -12.05
N ALA A 72 -2.64 47.08 -11.22
CA ALA A 72 -2.04 46.00 -10.42
C ALA A 72 -1.39 44.91 -11.30
N ILE A 73 -2.02 44.54 -12.43
CA ILE A 73 -1.45 43.57 -13.38
C ILE A 73 -0.18 44.13 -14.03
N ILE A 74 -0.19 45.40 -14.46
CA ILE A 74 0.99 46.03 -15.09
C ILE A 74 2.16 46.06 -14.11
N GLU A 75 1.91 46.44 -12.86
CA GLU A 75 2.94 46.43 -11.80
C GLU A 75 3.51 45.02 -11.56
N SER A 76 2.66 43.99 -11.53
CA SER A 76 3.08 42.62 -11.40
C SER A 76 3.91 42.14 -12.61
N LEU A 77 3.42 42.38 -13.85
CA LEU A 77 4.15 42.02 -15.07
C LEU A 77 5.50 42.73 -15.16
N LYS A 78 5.60 43.98 -14.70
CA LYS A 78 6.88 44.70 -14.63
C LYS A 78 7.85 43.98 -13.71
N LYS A 79 7.44 43.62 -12.48
CA LYS A 79 8.26 42.81 -11.53
C LYS A 79 8.67 41.47 -12.13
N VAL A 80 7.75 40.78 -12.80
CA VAL A 80 8.02 39.52 -13.48
C VAL A 80 9.06 39.69 -14.58
N SER A 81 9.02 40.78 -15.36
CA SER A 81 9.99 41.04 -16.44
C SER A 81 11.39 41.36 -15.91
N GLU A 82 11.49 41.98 -14.74
CA GLU A 82 12.74 42.31 -14.06
C GLU A 82 13.37 41.12 -13.31
N THR A 83 12.60 40.02 -13.14
CA THR A 83 13.07 38.81 -12.45
C THR A 83 13.89 37.94 -13.39
N GLU A 84 15.05 37.48 -12.93
CA GLU A 84 15.87 36.54 -13.67
C GLU A 84 15.18 35.19 -13.83
N LEU A 85 15.33 34.58 -15.01
CA LEU A 85 14.82 33.23 -15.28
C LEU A 85 15.81 32.19 -14.72
N ASN A 86 15.35 31.34 -13.83
CA ASN A 86 16.14 30.19 -13.41
C ASN A 86 16.06 29.11 -14.52
N THR A 87 17.21 28.64 -14.98
CA THR A 87 17.34 27.66 -16.06
C THR A 87 17.29 26.20 -15.57
N ASN A 88 17.30 25.97 -14.27
CA ASN A 88 17.14 24.63 -13.71
C ASN A 88 15.65 24.34 -13.45
N THR A 89 15.00 23.71 -14.42
CA THR A 89 13.58 23.39 -14.41
C THR A 89 13.21 22.45 -13.25
N GLU A 90 14.04 21.43 -12.94
CA GLU A 90 13.75 20.47 -11.85
C GLU A 90 13.76 21.18 -10.49
N PHE A 91 14.80 21.96 -10.21
CA PHE A 91 14.87 22.77 -8.99
C PHE A 91 13.65 23.68 -8.86
N MET A 92 13.25 24.34 -9.95
CA MET A 92 12.07 25.22 -9.97
C MET A 92 10.77 24.45 -9.73
N CYS A 93 10.65 23.23 -10.22
CA CYS A 93 9.52 22.35 -9.96
C CYS A 93 9.42 22.02 -8.47
N ASP A 94 10.52 21.60 -7.84
CA ASP A 94 10.55 21.28 -6.41
C ASP A 94 10.20 22.49 -5.53
N GLU A 95 10.78 23.65 -5.83
CA GLU A 95 10.47 24.89 -5.10
C GLU A 95 9.01 25.34 -5.31
N THR A 96 8.43 25.07 -6.48
CA THR A 96 7.01 25.33 -6.73
C THR A 96 6.10 24.45 -5.91
N VAL A 97 6.43 23.17 -5.74
CA VAL A 97 5.69 22.28 -4.83
C VAL A 97 5.75 22.80 -3.39
N LYS A 98 6.94 23.22 -2.92
CA LYS A 98 7.10 23.82 -1.58
C LYS A 98 6.29 25.11 -1.44
N PHE A 99 6.28 25.94 -2.47
CA PHE A 99 5.47 27.17 -2.52
C PHE A 99 3.98 26.85 -2.39
N ILE A 100 3.46 25.90 -3.19
CA ILE A 100 2.05 25.50 -3.13
C ILE A 100 1.71 24.96 -1.75
N LYS A 101 2.52 24.03 -1.20
CA LYS A 101 2.32 23.48 0.14
C LYS A 101 2.28 24.58 1.20
N SER A 102 3.19 25.53 1.12
CA SER A 102 3.20 26.67 2.04
C SER A 102 1.94 27.53 1.92
N ALA A 103 1.47 27.81 0.69
CA ALA A 103 0.25 28.58 0.47
C ALA A 103 -0.99 27.86 1.03
N ILE A 104 -1.12 26.56 0.81
CA ILE A 104 -2.20 25.73 1.36
C ILE A 104 -2.14 25.72 2.91
N PHE A 105 -0.94 25.55 3.48
CA PHE A 105 -0.73 25.55 4.92
C PHE A 105 -1.18 26.86 5.59
N PHE A 106 -0.75 28.01 5.03
CA PHE A 106 -1.17 29.32 5.54
C PHE A 106 -2.68 29.50 5.48
N LYS A 107 -3.31 29.11 4.38
CA LYS A 107 -4.76 29.19 4.23
C LYS A 107 -5.50 28.25 5.20
N GLY A 108 -4.96 27.07 5.44
CA GLY A 108 -5.47 26.13 6.44
C GLY A 108 -5.37 26.71 7.86
N LEU A 109 -4.25 27.33 8.22
CA LEU A 109 -4.05 28.01 9.51
C LEU A 109 -5.04 29.18 9.70
N GLU A 110 -5.23 30.01 8.67
CA GLU A 110 -6.18 31.13 8.69
C GLU A 110 -7.60 30.63 8.95
N LEU A 111 -8.07 29.67 8.15
CA LEU A 111 -9.40 29.06 8.32
C LEU A 111 -9.57 28.33 9.67
N GLY A 112 -8.54 27.64 10.10
CA GLY A 112 -8.55 26.96 11.39
C GLY A 112 -8.63 27.92 12.58
N SER A 113 -7.85 29.01 12.53
CA SER A 113 -7.88 30.09 13.53
C SER A 113 -9.25 30.78 13.58
N GLU A 114 -9.80 31.16 12.42
CA GLU A 114 -11.15 31.73 12.36
C GLU A 114 -12.23 30.75 12.85
N GLY A 115 -12.12 29.48 12.50
CA GLY A 115 -13.03 28.43 12.94
C GLY A 115 -13.03 28.26 14.46
N LEU A 116 -11.85 28.28 15.08
CA LEU A 116 -11.69 28.23 16.53
C LEU A 116 -12.25 29.46 17.23
N MET A 117 -11.95 30.66 16.73
CA MET A 117 -12.42 31.93 17.34
C MET A 117 -13.95 32.06 17.26
N ASN A 118 -14.54 31.64 16.12
CA ASN A 118 -15.98 31.77 15.88
C ASN A 118 -16.77 30.51 16.23
N LYS A 119 -16.13 29.46 16.74
CA LYS A 119 -16.73 28.13 17.01
C LYS A 119 -17.44 27.55 15.78
N ASP A 120 -16.85 27.76 14.59
CA ASP A 120 -17.39 27.33 13.30
C ASP A 120 -16.76 25.99 12.90
N GLU A 121 -17.47 24.90 13.18
CA GLU A 121 -17.03 23.54 12.85
C GLU A 121 -16.85 23.31 11.35
N ALA A 122 -17.60 24.00 10.47
CA ALA A 122 -17.47 23.85 9.04
C ALA A 122 -16.13 24.42 8.53
N LYS A 123 -15.69 25.55 9.08
CA LYS A 123 -14.36 26.12 8.80
C LYS A 123 -13.24 25.23 9.33
N MET A 124 -13.41 24.65 10.51
CA MET A 124 -12.42 23.73 11.09
C MET A 124 -12.25 22.46 10.23
N LYS A 125 -13.35 21.83 9.79
CA LYS A 125 -13.31 20.69 8.86
C LYS A 125 -12.67 21.06 7.53
N LYS A 126 -12.94 22.26 7.00
CA LYS A 126 -12.34 22.73 5.75
C LYS A 126 -10.84 22.99 5.91
N ALA A 127 -10.40 23.51 7.04
CA ALA A 127 -8.99 23.66 7.37
C ALA A 127 -8.26 22.31 7.43
N GLN A 128 -8.87 21.31 8.08
CA GLN A 128 -8.34 19.95 8.13
C GLN A 128 -8.22 19.34 6.74
N ALA A 129 -9.25 19.43 5.91
CA ALA A 129 -9.21 18.94 4.53
C ALA A 129 -8.09 19.58 3.69
N LEU A 130 -7.86 20.89 3.86
CA LEU A 130 -6.75 21.58 3.20
C LEU A 130 -5.38 21.07 3.64
N MET A 131 -5.20 20.77 4.94
CA MET A 131 -3.95 20.20 5.44
C MET A 131 -3.70 18.77 4.90
N GLU A 132 -4.76 17.98 4.74
CA GLU A 132 -4.68 16.66 4.10
C GLU A 132 -4.33 16.77 2.61
N ASP A 133 -4.95 17.72 1.90
CA ASP A 133 -4.67 17.95 0.48
C ASP A 133 -3.26 18.50 0.23
N MET A 134 -2.68 19.23 1.18
CA MET A 134 -1.29 19.68 1.09
C MET A 134 -0.31 18.52 0.87
N ASN A 135 -0.54 17.40 1.56
CA ASN A 135 0.34 16.22 1.46
C ASN A 135 0.23 15.51 0.08
N LYS A 136 -0.86 15.73 -0.65
CA LYS A 136 -1.10 15.17 -1.98
C LYS A 136 -0.48 16.00 -3.11
N VAL A 137 0.02 17.21 -2.81
CA VAL A 137 0.64 18.08 -3.82
C VAL A 137 1.97 17.51 -4.25
N GLN A 138 2.05 17.04 -5.47
CA GLN A 138 3.25 16.59 -6.16
C GLN A 138 3.12 16.88 -7.66
N ILE A 139 4.25 17.02 -8.33
CA ILE A 139 4.29 17.10 -9.80
C ILE A 139 4.42 15.67 -10.30
N ASP A 140 3.38 15.21 -11.01
CA ASP A 140 3.47 13.97 -11.76
C ASP A 140 4.02 14.32 -13.15
N SER A 141 5.28 14.01 -13.35
CA SER A 141 5.96 14.21 -14.65
C SER A 141 5.90 12.94 -15.51
N ASP A 142 5.39 11.85 -14.97
CA ASP A 142 5.24 10.59 -15.69
C ASP A 142 3.94 10.61 -16.50
N LEU A 143 4.07 10.75 -17.80
CA LEU A 143 2.95 10.69 -18.75
C LEU A 143 2.55 9.23 -19.08
N GLY A 144 3.20 8.24 -18.46
CA GLY A 144 3.04 6.83 -18.80
C GLY A 144 3.91 6.40 -19.98
N LEU A 145 3.68 5.19 -20.46
CA LEU A 145 4.46 4.62 -21.56
C LEU A 145 3.85 5.01 -22.90
N ASP A 146 4.66 5.51 -23.81
CA ASP A 146 4.27 5.75 -25.19
C ASP A 146 4.31 4.42 -25.98
N PHE A 147 3.20 4.07 -26.62
CA PHE A 147 3.10 2.87 -27.43
C PHE A 147 4.09 2.87 -28.62
N ASP A 148 4.38 4.03 -29.18
CA ASP A 148 5.25 4.18 -30.33
C ASP A 148 6.76 4.15 -29.96
N ASP A 149 7.13 4.26 -28.67
CA ASP A 149 8.48 4.11 -28.19
C ASP A 149 8.87 2.61 -28.02
N ILE A 150 8.87 1.91 -29.13
CA ILE A 150 9.11 0.46 -29.17
C ILE A 150 10.56 0.10 -28.77
N GLU A 151 11.52 0.98 -29.00
CA GLU A 151 12.94 0.70 -28.69
C GLU A 151 13.14 0.60 -27.17
N SER A 152 12.66 1.59 -26.42
CA SER A 152 12.69 1.58 -24.93
C SER A 152 11.91 0.40 -24.37
N GLN A 153 10.78 0.04 -24.99
CA GLN A 153 9.98 -1.08 -24.54
C GLN A 153 10.69 -2.42 -24.79
N ILE A 154 11.33 -2.62 -25.94
CA ILE A 154 12.15 -3.82 -26.22
C ILE A 154 13.30 -3.93 -25.22
N GLU A 155 13.96 -2.82 -24.89
CA GLU A 155 15.00 -2.80 -23.87
C GLU A 155 14.45 -3.22 -22.50
N TYR A 156 13.27 -2.72 -22.12
CA TYR A 156 12.59 -3.12 -20.89
C TYR A 156 12.24 -4.62 -20.90
N TYR A 157 11.64 -5.15 -21.99
CA TYR A 157 11.29 -6.56 -22.11
C TYR A 157 12.50 -7.49 -22.13
N SER A 158 13.65 -6.97 -22.55
CA SER A 158 14.92 -7.72 -22.57
C SER A 158 15.57 -7.80 -21.18
N LYS A 159 15.19 -6.92 -20.26
CA LYS A 159 15.64 -6.98 -18.87
C LYS A 159 14.86 -8.11 -18.17
N ARG A 160 15.58 -9.05 -17.54
CA ARG A 160 14.93 -10.05 -16.69
C ARG A 160 14.18 -9.35 -15.58
N GLU A 161 12.90 -9.65 -15.43
CA GLU A 161 12.16 -9.28 -14.23
C GLU A 161 12.81 -9.96 -13.01
N PHE A 162 13.39 -9.18 -12.13
CA PHE A 162 14.02 -9.66 -10.92
C PHE A 162 13.03 -9.59 -9.75
N GLY A 163 12.21 -10.61 -9.64
CA GLY A 163 11.42 -10.84 -8.41
C GLY A 163 12.27 -11.51 -7.32
N ILE A 164 11.78 -11.45 -6.11
CA ILE A 164 12.41 -12.10 -4.96
C ILE A 164 11.90 -13.54 -4.85
N LYS A 165 12.79 -14.49 -5.13
CA LYS A 165 12.49 -15.91 -5.02
C LYS A 165 12.45 -16.36 -3.56
N THR A 166 11.70 -17.42 -3.32
CA THR A 166 11.67 -18.12 -2.04
C THR A 166 12.63 -19.31 -2.07
N GLN A 167 12.85 -19.94 -0.92
CA GLN A 167 13.57 -21.22 -0.83
C GLN A 167 12.76 -22.41 -1.41
N HIS A 168 11.46 -22.24 -1.66
CA HIS A 168 10.55 -23.28 -2.12
C HIS A 168 10.44 -23.32 -3.64
N LYS A 169 10.90 -24.41 -4.25
CA LYS A 169 10.84 -24.62 -5.70
C LYS A 169 9.40 -24.64 -6.23
N SER A 170 8.51 -25.32 -5.49
CA SER A 170 7.10 -25.46 -5.83
C SER A 170 6.39 -24.10 -5.87
N LEU A 171 6.68 -23.22 -4.91
CA LEU A 171 6.13 -21.87 -4.89
C LEU A 171 6.75 -20.99 -6.00
N ASN A 172 8.07 -21.07 -6.18
CA ASN A 172 8.77 -20.32 -7.23
C ASN A 172 8.32 -20.70 -8.65
N LYS A 173 7.98 -21.98 -8.90
CA LYS A 173 7.41 -22.43 -10.18
C LYS A 173 6.13 -21.65 -10.52
N ARG A 174 5.35 -21.30 -9.52
CA ARG A 174 4.08 -20.59 -9.65
C ARG A 174 4.23 -19.07 -9.67
N LEU A 175 5.21 -18.56 -8.95
CA LEU A 175 5.56 -17.13 -8.95
C LEU A 175 6.34 -16.71 -10.22
N GLY A 176 6.96 -17.67 -10.92
CA GLY A 176 7.83 -17.37 -12.06
C GLY A 176 9.14 -16.71 -11.63
N SER A 177 9.21 -15.38 -11.76
CA SER A 177 10.41 -14.61 -11.40
C SER A 177 10.56 -14.40 -9.88
N GLY A 178 9.56 -14.73 -9.06
CA GLY A 178 9.48 -14.43 -7.63
C GLY A 178 8.47 -13.33 -7.32
N PHE A 179 8.47 -12.80 -6.10
CA PHE A 179 7.64 -11.66 -5.72
C PHE A 179 8.15 -10.39 -6.39
N LEU A 180 7.34 -9.80 -7.27
CA LEU A 180 7.73 -8.64 -8.07
C LEU A 180 7.67 -7.33 -7.26
N PRO A 181 8.54 -6.36 -7.56
CA PRO A 181 8.46 -5.02 -6.99
C PRO A 181 7.07 -4.38 -7.20
N GLY A 182 6.66 -3.55 -6.26
CA GLY A 182 5.39 -2.81 -6.38
C GLY A 182 4.13 -3.65 -6.21
N THR A 183 4.21 -4.85 -5.62
CA THR A 183 3.09 -5.77 -5.49
C THR A 183 2.67 -6.00 -4.04
N LEU A 184 1.38 -6.27 -3.84
CA LEU A 184 0.81 -6.73 -2.58
C LEU A 184 0.47 -8.21 -2.67
N ASN A 185 1.06 -9.01 -1.78
CA ASN A 185 0.93 -10.45 -1.72
C ASN A 185 0.26 -10.85 -0.40
N VAL A 186 -0.79 -11.65 -0.45
CA VAL A 186 -1.58 -11.94 0.74
C VAL A 186 -1.64 -13.45 1.00
N ILE A 187 -1.28 -13.83 2.23
CA ILE A 187 -1.41 -15.19 2.76
C ILE A 187 -2.69 -15.26 3.59
N LEU A 188 -3.60 -16.13 3.22
CA LEU A 188 -4.87 -16.35 3.88
C LEU A 188 -4.88 -17.70 4.59
N ALA A 189 -5.33 -17.74 5.82
CA ALA A 189 -5.57 -18.99 6.54
C ALA A 189 -6.51 -18.79 7.73
N ALA A 190 -7.07 -19.89 8.20
CA ALA A 190 -7.75 -19.93 9.49
C ALA A 190 -6.77 -19.66 10.64
N GLN A 191 -7.30 -19.33 11.80
CA GLN A 191 -6.50 -19.16 13.01
C GLN A 191 -5.78 -20.47 13.39
N GLY A 192 -4.48 -20.38 13.68
CA GLY A 192 -3.68 -21.52 14.14
C GLY A 192 -3.17 -22.46 13.04
N VAL A 193 -3.43 -22.18 11.75
CA VAL A 193 -3.03 -23.04 10.62
C VAL A 193 -1.59 -22.74 10.13
N GLY A 194 -0.91 -21.71 10.65
CA GLY A 194 0.50 -21.48 10.33
C GLY A 194 0.82 -20.25 9.48
N LYS A 195 -0.05 -19.22 9.43
CA LYS A 195 0.24 -17.97 8.71
C LYS A 195 1.60 -17.35 9.07
N SER A 196 1.75 -17.01 10.36
CA SER A 196 2.97 -16.40 10.86
C SER A 196 4.17 -17.37 10.78
N LEU A 197 3.94 -18.71 10.78
CA LEU A 197 4.99 -19.69 10.56
C LEU A 197 5.50 -19.63 9.12
N LEU A 198 4.60 -19.59 8.11
CA LEU A 198 5.00 -19.46 6.72
C LEU A 198 5.73 -18.12 6.48
N MET A 199 5.28 -17.02 7.10
CA MET A 199 6.01 -15.75 7.02
C MET A 199 7.42 -15.85 7.59
N CYS A 200 7.59 -16.45 8.78
CA CYS A 200 8.91 -16.68 9.36
C CYS A 200 9.80 -17.53 8.46
N ASP A 201 9.23 -18.57 7.86
CA ASP A 201 9.94 -19.46 6.95
C ASP A 201 10.38 -18.74 5.67
N LEU A 202 9.50 -17.97 5.01
CA LEU A 202 9.85 -17.16 3.84
C LEU A 202 10.93 -16.11 4.18
N ILE A 203 10.80 -15.42 5.31
CA ILE A 203 11.80 -14.46 5.80
C ILE A 203 13.15 -15.15 5.96
N SER A 204 13.19 -16.34 6.58
CA SER A 204 14.42 -17.08 6.83
C SER A 204 15.15 -17.43 5.53
N GLY A 205 14.43 -17.96 4.54
CA GLY A 205 15.02 -18.30 3.25
C GLY A 205 15.55 -17.07 2.50
N MET A 206 14.75 -16.00 2.45
CA MET A 206 15.17 -14.76 1.77
C MET A 206 16.34 -14.07 2.48
N LEU A 207 16.39 -14.15 3.82
CA LEU A 207 17.51 -13.62 4.60
C LEU A 207 18.82 -14.31 4.24
N LEU A 208 18.80 -15.64 4.10
CA LEU A 208 19.95 -16.44 3.69
C LEU A 208 20.35 -16.24 2.21
N GLU A 209 19.46 -15.66 1.39
CA GLU A 209 19.71 -15.22 0.01
C GLU A 209 20.10 -13.73 -0.07
N ASN A 210 20.65 -13.19 1.03
CA ASN A 210 21.18 -11.84 1.15
C ASN A 210 20.14 -10.72 0.90
N LYS A 211 18.85 -10.93 1.24
CA LYS A 211 17.81 -9.90 1.13
C LYS A 211 17.68 -9.09 2.42
N ASN A 212 17.54 -7.79 2.26
CA ASN A 212 17.24 -6.86 3.36
C ASN A 212 15.73 -6.84 3.60
N ILE A 213 15.30 -7.22 4.79
CA ILE A 213 13.91 -7.47 5.11
C ILE A 213 13.46 -6.58 6.27
N LEU A 214 12.32 -5.93 6.10
CA LEU A 214 11.59 -5.31 7.19
C LEU A 214 10.37 -6.18 7.53
N MET A 215 10.25 -6.58 8.78
CA MET A 215 9.07 -7.24 9.33
C MET A 215 8.36 -6.32 10.30
N VAL A 216 7.11 -6.01 10.03
CA VAL A 216 6.23 -5.28 10.94
C VAL A 216 5.23 -6.24 11.57
N SER A 217 5.24 -6.33 12.89
CA SER A 217 4.31 -7.16 13.65
C SER A 217 3.31 -6.30 14.41
N LEU A 218 2.02 -6.61 14.23
CA LEU A 218 0.90 -5.94 14.90
C LEU A 218 0.15 -6.90 15.82
N GLU A 219 0.44 -8.21 15.75
CA GLU A 219 -0.21 -9.25 16.56
C GLU A 219 0.76 -9.88 17.56
N MET A 220 1.96 -10.19 17.14
CA MET A 220 2.96 -10.89 17.95
C MET A 220 4.09 -9.97 18.37
N SER A 221 4.71 -10.25 19.54
CA SER A 221 5.89 -9.50 19.96
C SER A 221 7.06 -9.72 19.00
N GLN A 222 7.86 -8.68 18.78
CA GLN A 222 9.06 -8.73 17.94
C GLN A 222 10.04 -9.82 18.39
N ASN A 223 10.13 -10.08 19.69
CA ASN A 223 11.02 -11.12 20.25
C ASN A 223 10.54 -12.54 19.92
N GLU A 224 9.22 -12.80 19.93
CA GLU A 224 8.66 -14.10 19.58
C GLU A 224 8.79 -14.35 18.07
N MET A 225 8.61 -13.33 17.22
CA MET A 225 8.86 -13.44 15.78
C MET A 225 10.34 -13.72 15.51
N LEU A 226 11.24 -12.97 16.12
CA LEU A 226 12.68 -13.16 15.94
C LEU A 226 13.12 -14.56 16.40
N LYS A 227 12.59 -15.05 17.52
CA LYS A 227 12.86 -16.39 18.03
C LYS A 227 12.47 -17.50 17.03
N ARG A 228 11.31 -17.37 16.38
CA ARG A 228 10.85 -18.30 15.34
C ARG A 228 11.76 -18.27 14.11
N ILE A 229 12.17 -17.08 13.69
CA ILE A 229 13.10 -16.92 12.56
C ILE A 229 14.48 -17.50 12.91
N HIS A 230 14.98 -17.25 14.11
CA HIS A 230 16.23 -17.86 14.58
C HIS A 230 16.14 -19.39 14.63
N ALA A 231 15.01 -19.96 15.08
CA ALA A 231 14.79 -21.40 15.09
C ALA A 231 14.94 -22.00 13.68
N ASN A 232 14.34 -21.32 12.70
CA ASN A 232 14.42 -21.73 11.30
C ASN A 232 15.84 -21.57 10.73
N VAL A 233 16.43 -20.39 10.88
CA VAL A 233 17.74 -20.02 10.29
C VAL A 233 18.87 -20.87 10.87
N PHE A 234 18.82 -21.17 12.19
CA PHE A 234 19.86 -21.94 12.87
C PHE A 234 19.58 -23.45 12.89
N ASP A 235 18.47 -23.90 12.31
CA ASP A 235 18.03 -25.30 12.31
C ASP A 235 17.86 -25.88 13.73
N ILE A 236 17.32 -25.12 14.67
CA ILE A 236 17.16 -25.40 16.09
C ILE A 236 15.69 -25.48 16.47
N ASP A 237 15.35 -26.39 17.42
CA ASP A 237 14.02 -26.42 18.03
C ASP A 237 13.71 -25.08 18.71
N VAL A 238 12.60 -24.42 18.34
CA VAL A 238 12.16 -23.12 18.89
C VAL A 238 12.04 -23.17 20.44
N ASN A 239 11.71 -24.31 21.01
CA ASN A 239 11.64 -24.47 22.47
C ASN A 239 13.01 -24.43 23.14
N SER A 240 14.10 -24.72 22.42
CA SER A 240 15.47 -24.63 22.98
C SER A 240 15.81 -23.20 23.42
N PHE A 241 15.23 -22.16 22.80
CA PHE A 241 15.42 -20.78 23.24
C PHE A 241 14.76 -20.49 24.60
N ARG A 242 13.66 -21.18 24.94
CA ARG A 242 13.05 -21.12 26.27
C ARG A 242 13.87 -21.83 27.32
N ASP A 243 14.57 -22.87 26.91
CA ASP A 243 15.39 -23.70 27.81
C ASP A 243 16.68 -23.00 28.23
N LEU A 244 17.13 -21.96 27.52
CA LEU A 244 18.30 -21.17 27.91
C LEU A 244 18.20 -20.54 29.31
N ALA A 245 16.98 -20.36 29.81
CA ALA A 245 16.72 -19.82 31.15
C ALA A 245 16.67 -20.93 32.24
N LYS A 246 16.71 -22.23 31.87
CA LYS A 246 16.58 -23.36 32.79
C LYS A 246 17.92 -23.71 33.43
N THR A 247 17.84 -24.22 34.65
CA THR A 247 18.99 -24.82 35.36
C THR A 247 19.35 -26.16 34.75
N GLN A 248 20.59 -26.65 34.99
CA GLN A 248 21.05 -27.95 34.48
C GLN A 248 20.14 -29.08 34.94
N GLY A 249 19.71 -29.11 36.21
CA GLY A 249 18.82 -30.15 36.73
C GLY A 249 17.39 -30.13 36.12
N GLU A 250 16.96 -29.00 35.56
CA GLU A 250 15.72 -28.90 34.76
C GLU A 250 15.94 -29.36 33.33
N LEU A 251 17.12 -29.10 32.77
CA LEU A 251 17.50 -29.55 31.43
C LEU A 251 17.65 -31.07 31.35
N ASP A 252 18.23 -31.68 32.38
CA ASP A 252 18.44 -33.16 32.49
C ASP A 252 17.11 -33.95 32.51
N LYS A 253 16.00 -33.28 32.79
CA LYS A 253 14.64 -33.86 32.77
C LYS A 253 13.92 -33.74 31.44
N LEU A 254 14.54 -33.11 30.44
CA LEU A 254 13.92 -32.96 29.13
C LEU A 254 14.06 -34.24 28.31
N GLU A 255 12.96 -34.71 27.75
CA GLU A 255 12.93 -35.89 26.87
C GLU A 255 13.37 -35.57 25.42
N ARG A 256 13.84 -34.35 25.16
CA ARG A 256 14.27 -33.88 23.85
C ARG A 256 15.68 -33.30 23.89
N PRO A 257 16.38 -33.26 22.74
CA PRO A 257 17.69 -32.62 22.65
C PRO A 257 17.60 -31.14 23.06
N ASN A 258 18.56 -30.72 23.88
CA ASN A 258 18.70 -29.33 24.28
C ASN A 258 19.84 -28.68 23.52
N THR A 259 19.63 -27.44 23.10
CA THR A 259 20.65 -26.65 22.41
C THR A 259 21.26 -25.64 23.37
N THR A 260 22.56 -25.63 23.48
CA THR A 260 23.32 -24.75 24.36
C THR A 260 23.52 -23.37 23.72
N LYS A 261 23.76 -22.34 24.54
CA LYS A 261 24.12 -21.00 24.05
C LYS A 261 25.32 -21.03 23.09
N ALA A 262 26.33 -21.89 23.39
CA ALA A 262 27.51 -22.02 22.55
C ALA A 262 27.18 -22.55 21.13
N GLN A 263 26.26 -23.52 21.04
CA GLN A 263 25.80 -24.05 19.76
C GLN A 263 25.05 -22.99 18.94
N ILE A 264 24.17 -22.18 19.57
CA ILE A 264 23.46 -21.08 18.90
C ILE A 264 24.45 -20.06 18.34
N LEU A 265 25.46 -19.67 19.13
CA LEU A 265 26.51 -18.75 18.69
C LEU A 265 27.34 -19.34 17.55
N ALA A 266 27.65 -20.62 17.59
CA ALA A 266 28.41 -21.30 16.53
C ALA A 266 27.62 -21.31 15.20
N GLU A 267 26.30 -21.56 15.23
CA GLU A 267 25.46 -21.46 14.01
C GLU A 267 25.39 -20.04 13.48
N TYR A 268 25.24 -19.05 14.36
CA TYR A 268 25.26 -17.63 13.95
C TYR A 268 26.61 -17.27 13.30
N ASP A 269 27.73 -17.69 13.85
CA ASP A 269 29.06 -17.41 13.31
C ASP A 269 29.26 -18.08 11.93
N LYS A 270 28.77 -19.29 11.71
CA LYS A 270 28.77 -19.94 10.38
C LYS A 270 28.05 -19.09 9.34
N ILE A 271 26.89 -18.60 9.68
CA ILE A 271 26.09 -17.75 8.77
C ILE A 271 26.82 -16.43 8.49
N LYS A 272 27.39 -15.81 9.50
CA LYS A 272 28.19 -14.58 9.34
C LYS A 272 29.42 -14.78 8.45
N VAL A 273 30.14 -15.86 8.65
CA VAL A 273 31.33 -16.19 7.85
C VAL A 273 30.97 -16.47 6.39
N SER A 274 29.78 -17.01 6.12
CA SER A 274 29.32 -17.23 4.74
C SER A 274 29.20 -15.96 3.91
N GLY A 275 29.05 -14.79 4.55
CA GLY A 275 28.87 -13.50 3.89
C GLY A 275 27.58 -13.37 3.08
N LYS A 276 26.70 -14.35 3.12
CA LYS A 276 25.47 -14.44 2.30
C LYS A 276 24.19 -14.11 3.09
N CYS A 277 24.29 -13.49 4.25
CA CYS A 277 23.13 -13.16 5.05
C CYS A 277 22.78 -11.68 4.90
N GLY A 278 21.54 -11.40 4.50
CA GLY A 278 20.97 -10.07 4.45
C GLY A 278 20.73 -9.45 5.83
N LYS A 279 20.00 -8.37 5.87
CA LYS A 279 19.64 -7.68 7.12
C LYS A 279 18.15 -7.85 7.40
N LEU A 280 17.82 -8.21 8.63
CA LEU A 280 16.45 -8.30 9.12
C LEU A 280 16.23 -7.30 10.24
N PHE A 281 15.15 -6.51 10.10
CA PHE A 281 14.64 -5.66 11.16
C PHE A 281 13.20 -6.04 11.44
N ILE A 282 12.87 -6.20 12.72
CA ILE A 282 11.52 -6.50 13.17
C ILE A 282 11.07 -5.34 14.04
N LYS A 283 9.94 -4.76 13.71
CA LYS A 283 9.34 -3.68 14.49
C LYS A 283 7.93 -4.05 14.89
N GLU A 284 7.69 -4.01 16.19
CA GLU A 284 6.37 -4.21 16.78
C GLU A 284 5.65 -2.87 16.89
N TYR A 285 4.35 -2.88 16.57
CA TYR A 285 3.41 -1.78 16.79
C TYR A 285 2.14 -2.31 17.45
N PRO A 286 1.52 -1.55 18.34
CA PRO A 286 0.20 -1.89 18.86
C PRO A 286 -0.84 -2.00 17.72
N ALA A 287 -1.80 -2.91 17.88
CA ALA A 287 -2.91 -3.05 16.93
C ALA A 287 -3.63 -1.71 16.70
N GLY A 288 -3.92 -1.37 15.45
CA GLY A 288 -4.61 -0.13 15.07
C GLY A 288 -3.78 1.15 15.17
N SER A 289 -2.47 1.07 15.49
CA SER A 289 -1.61 2.25 15.63
C SER A 289 -0.79 2.59 14.39
N MET A 290 -0.63 1.64 13.45
CA MET A 290 0.22 1.79 12.28
C MET A 290 -0.60 1.84 10.99
N GLY A 291 -0.45 2.92 10.22
CA GLY A 291 -0.89 3.08 8.85
C GLY A 291 0.27 3.12 7.87
N THR A 292 -0.03 3.38 6.60
CA THR A 292 0.97 3.46 5.53
C THR A 292 1.88 4.67 5.66
N CYS A 293 1.40 5.79 6.22
CA CYS A 293 2.24 6.94 6.54
C CYS A 293 3.32 6.58 7.57
N THR A 294 2.94 5.88 8.65
CA THR A 294 3.90 5.40 9.67
C THR A 294 4.90 4.40 9.09
N LEU A 295 4.46 3.55 8.15
CA LEU A 295 5.33 2.62 7.44
C LEU A 295 6.34 3.37 6.57
N GLN A 296 5.91 4.41 5.85
CA GLN A 296 6.79 5.25 5.04
C GLN A 296 7.84 5.94 5.90
N ASP A 297 7.43 6.57 6.99
CA ASP A 297 8.35 7.23 7.93
C ASP A 297 9.41 6.25 8.47
N LEU A 298 9.02 4.99 8.74
CA LEU A 298 9.94 3.96 9.21
C LEU A 298 10.95 3.58 8.11
N VAL A 299 10.52 3.39 6.88
CA VAL A 299 11.39 3.07 5.74
C VAL A 299 12.36 4.22 5.47
N ASP A 300 11.87 5.46 5.44
CA ASP A 300 12.69 6.65 5.22
C ASP A 300 13.73 6.85 6.33
N LYS A 301 13.36 6.53 7.56
CA LYS A 301 14.29 6.57 8.70
C LYS A 301 15.43 5.56 8.53
N PHE A 302 15.16 4.33 8.08
CA PHE A 302 16.23 3.35 7.82
C PHE A 302 17.10 3.79 6.65
N TYR A 303 16.53 4.40 5.62
CA TYR A 303 17.30 4.94 4.51
C TYR A 303 18.23 6.08 4.97
N THR A 304 17.72 7.05 5.74
CA THR A 304 18.48 8.23 6.17
C THR A 304 19.52 7.92 7.24
N GLU A 305 19.16 7.11 8.26
CA GLU A 305 20.04 6.84 9.41
C GLU A 305 21.04 5.71 9.16
N LYS A 306 20.68 4.71 8.35
CA LYS A 306 21.48 3.49 8.14
C LYS A 306 21.93 3.30 6.68
N ASN A 307 21.53 4.19 5.77
CA ASN A 307 21.70 4.03 4.32
C ASN A 307 21.26 2.62 3.86
N LEU A 308 20.11 2.18 4.37
CA LEU A 308 19.59 0.84 4.15
C LEU A 308 18.29 0.93 3.34
N LYS A 309 18.27 0.23 2.20
CA LYS A 309 17.05 -0.06 1.43
C LYS A 309 16.60 -1.47 1.71
N PHE A 310 15.29 -1.65 1.88
CA PHE A 310 14.69 -2.97 2.01
C PHE A 310 14.34 -3.54 0.63
N ASP A 311 14.60 -4.83 0.45
CA ASP A 311 14.20 -5.56 -0.75
C ASP A 311 12.74 -6.00 -0.66
N ILE A 312 12.24 -6.31 0.55
CA ILE A 312 10.89 -6.81 0.78
C ILE A 312 10.40 -6.42 2.18
N ILE A 313 9.09 -6.22 2.30
CA ILE A 313 8.44 -5.90 3.58
C ILE A 313 7.38 -6.95 3.90
N PHE A 314 7.38 -7.42 5.15
CA PHE A 314 6.36 -8.30 5.71
C PHE A 314 5.54 -7.56 6.75
N ILE A 315 4.21 -7.80 6.76
CA ILE A 315 3.27 -7.17 7.71
C ILE A 315 2.36 -8.26 8.30
N ASP A 316 2.43 -8.49 9.60
CA ASP A 316 1.57 -9.44 10.31
C ASP A 316 0.60 -8.66 11.22
N TYR A 317 -0.66 -8.39 10.83
CA TYR A 317 -1.33 -8.63 9.56
C TYR A 317 -2.20 -7.41 9.16
N LEU A 318 -2.61 -7.33 7.88
CA LEU A 318 -3.34 -6.17 7.31
C LEU A 318 -4.60 -5.77 8.07
N GLY A 319 -5.40 -6.74 8.52
CA GLY A 319 -6.71 -6.48 9.13
C GLY A 319 -6.68 -5.69 10.45
N ILE A 320 -5.51 -5.55 11.08
CA ILE A 320 -5.32 -4.77 12.32
C ILE A 320 -4.45 -3.52 12.11
N MET A 321 -4.14 -3.16 10.86
CA MET A 321 -3.57 -1.86 10.54
C MET A 321 -4.60 -0.74 10.69
N LYS A 322 -4.11 0.49 10.71
CA LYS A 322 -4.93 1.68 10.61
C LYS A 322 -4.97 2.16 9.16
N SER A 323 -6.16 2.47 8.64
CA SER A 323 -6.26 3.24 7.39
C SER A 323 -5.94 4.72 7.67
N ASP A 324 -5.13 5.32 6.81
CA ASP A 324 -4.82 6.74 6.85
C ASP A 324 -5.87 7.59 6.10
N LEU A 325 -6.70 6.96 5.25
CA LEU A 325 -7.67 7.63 4.37
C LEU A 325 -9.12 7.46 4.82
N VAL A 326 -9.47 6.32 5.44
CA VAL A 326 -10.86 5.94 5.73
C VAL A 326 -11.05 5.73 7.23
N SER A 327 -12.15 6.29 7.76
CA SER A 327 -12.51 6.08 9.17
C SER A 327 -13.11 4.67 9.39
N PRO A 328 -12.88 4.04 10.56
CA PRO A 328 -13.53 2.77 10.93
C PRO A 328 -15.07 2.81 10.86
N SER A 329 -15.68 4.00 10.97
CA SER A 329 -17.13 4.19 10.85
C SER A 329 -17.70 3.90 9.45
N ALA A 330 -16.86 3.79 8.42
CA ALA A 330 -17.28 3.47 7.05
C ALA A 330 -17.67 2.00 6.83
N GLY A 331 -17.59 1.19 7.89
CA GLY A 331 -17.85 -0.26 7.86
C GLY A 331 -16.57 -1.07 7.62
N LEU A 332 -16.52 -2.25 8.23
CA LEU A 332 -15.32 -3.08 8.31
C LEU A 332 -14.77 -3.46 6.92
N TYR A 333 -15.65 -3.85 6.00
CA TYR A 333 -15.25 -4.18 4.62
C TYR A 333 -14.56 -3.02 3.90
N SER A 334 -15.19 -1.83 3.92
CA SER A 334 -14.64 -0.64 3.26
C SER A 334 -13.31 -0.21 3.91
N TYR A 335 -13.22 -0.34 5.22
CA TYR A 335 -12.03 -0.02 5.99
C TYR A 335 -10.85 -0.95 5.65
N VAL A 336 -11.07 -2.27 5.66
CA VAL A 336 -10.02 -3.26 5.34
C VAL A 336 -9.62 -3.19 3.85
N LYS A 337 -10.59 -2.92 2.97
CA LYS A 337 -10.31 -2.69 1.55
C LYS A 337 -9.40 -1.46 1.35
N ALA A 338 -9.70 -0.36 2.04
CA ALA A 338 -8.88 0.86 1.99
C ALA A 338 -7.44 0.60 2.47
N ILE A 339 -7.26 -0.14 3.57
CA ILE A 339 -5.92 -0.55 4.03
C ILE A 339 -5.18 -1.33 2.94
N GLY A 340 -5.84 -2.28 2.29
CA GLY A 340 -5.24 -3.03 1.18
C GLY A 340 -4.83 -2.15 0.00
N GLU A 341 -5.67 -1.17 -0.38
CA GLU A 341 -5.39 -0.20 -1.44
C GLU A 341 -4.22 0.71 -1.06
N GLU A 342 -4.18 1.19 0.18
CA GLU A 342 -3.10 2.02 0.72
C GLU A 342 -1.77 1.28 0.74
N VAL A 343 -1.74 0.03 1.23
CA VAL A 343 -0.52 -0.79 1.26
C VAL A 343 -0.04 -1.14 -0.14
N ARG A 344 -0.96 -1.42 -1.08
CA ARG A 344 -0.58 -1.63 -2.47
C ARG A 344 -0.01 -0.36 -3.11
N ALA A 345 -0.61 0.81 -2.85
CA ALA A 345 -0.09 2.09 -3.31
C ALA A 345 1.30 2.40 -2.72
N PHE A 346 1.53 2.05 -1.44
CA PHE A 346 2.85 2.12 -0.82
C PHE A 346 3.86 1.21 -1.53
N ALA A 347 3.50 -0.04 -1.81
CA ALA A 347 4.36 -1.00 -2.51
C ALA A 347 4.78 -0.47 -3.89
N VAL A 348 3.82 0.03 -4.69
CA VAL A 348 4.05 0.62 -6.01
C VAL A 348 4.98 1.84 -5.93
N ARG A 349 4.72 2.77 -5.00
CA ARG A 349 5.52 4.01 -4.87
C ARG A 349 6.96 3.75 -4.50
N ASN A 350 7.20 2.74 -3.66
CA ASN A 350 8.55 2.40 -3.18
C ASN A 350 9.23 1.32 -4.02
N GLU A 351 8.52 0.74 -5.01
CA GLU A 351 9.00 -0.39 -5.82
C GLU A 351 9.46 -1.58 -4.96
N ILE A 352 8.75 -1.84 -3.86
CA ILE A 352 9.06 -2.91 -2.91
C ILE A 352 7.88 -3.89 -2.85
N PRO A 353 8.09 -5.22 -2.97
CA PRO A 353 7.03 -6.18 -2.72
C PRO A 353 6.67 -6.20 -1.24
N VAL A 354 5.36 -6.21 -0.96
CA VAL A 354 4.82 -6.36 0.39
C VAL A 354 4.12 -7.71 0.51
N ILE A 355 4.47 -8.48 1.52
CA ILE A 355 3.78 -9.72 1.89
C ILE A 355 3.02 -9.47 3.20
N SER A 356 1.75 -9.80 3.21
CA SER A 356 0.96 -9.72 4.43
C SER A 356 0.04 -10.92 4.60
N CYS A 357 -0.53 -11.03 5.78
CA CYS A 357 -1.52 -12.04 6.10
C CYS A 357 -2.92 -11.43 6.22
N SER A 358 -3.93 -12.26 6.03
CA SER A 358 -5.29 -11.98 6.46
C SER A 358 -5.92 -13.24 7.07
N GLN A 359 -6.80 -13.03 8.03
CA GLN A 359 -7.42 -14.13 8.77
C GLN A 359 -8.80 -14.42 8.21
N LEU A 360 -9.09 -15.70 7.94
CA LEU A 360 -10.44 -16.17 7.63
C LEU A 360 -11.18 -16.48 8.92
N ASN A 361 -12.42 -16.02 9.04
CA ASN A 361 -13.29 -16.39 10.14
C ASN A 361 -13.66 -17.88 10.05
N ARG A 362 -13.61 -18.61 11.17
CA ARG A 362 -13.88 -20.05 11.24
C ARG A 362 -15.27 -20.44 10.71
N GLY A 363 -16.23 -19.52 10.73
CA GLY A 363 -17.59 -19.73 10.22
C GLY A 363 -17.68 -19.97 8.71
N VAL A 364 -16.69 -19.53 7.94
CA VAL A 364 -16.63 -19.69 6.47
C VAL A 364 -16.19 -21.09 6.06
N ILE A 365 -15.36 -21.73 6.88
CA ILE A 365 -14.74 -23.03 6.55
C ILE A 365 -15.69 -24.21 6.83
N ASN A 366 -16.61 -24.07 7.78
CA ASN A 366 -17.45 -25.18 8.28
C ASN A 366 -18.93 -25.12 7.88
N LYS A 367 -19.37 -24.15 7.09
CA LYS A 367 -20.78 -24.05 6.66
C LYS A 367 -20.91 -24.30 5.18
N THR A 368 -21.40 -25.47 4.82
CA THR A 368 -21.82 -25.85 3.46
C THR A 368 -23.14 -25.21 3.05
N GLU A 369 -23.92 -24.65 3.99
CA GLU A 369 -25.20 -23.96 3.72
C GLU A 369 -25.27 -22.68 4.58
N GLY A 370 -25.42 -21.53 3.93
CA GLY A 370 -25.70 -20.24 4.57
C GLY A 370 -24.49 -19.57 5.19
N VAL A 371 -23.49 -19.25 4.39
CA VAL A 371 -22.33 -18.43 4.83
C VAL A 371 -22.80 -17.01 5.08
N ASP A 372 -22.63 -16.52 6.31
CA ASP A 372 -22.93 -15.13 6.68
C ASP A 372 -21.97 -14.19 5.91
N ASN A 373 -22.53 -13.32 5.07
CA ASN A 373 -21.81 -12.42 4.17
C ASN A 373 -20.84 -11.48 4.92
N SER A 374 -21.05 -11.25 6.22
CA SER A 374 -20.18 -10.38 7.03
C SER A 374 -18.78 -10.97 7.25
N ALA A 375 -18.68 -12.28 7.44
CA ALA A 375 -17.42 -12.97 7.74
C ALA A 375 -16.51 -13.15 6.50
N ILE A 376 -17.13 -13.15 5.31
CA ILE A 376 -16.44 -13.24 4.01
C ILE A 376 -15.99 -11.85 3.57
N SER A 377 -16.76 -10.82 3.89
CA SER A 377 -16.51 -9.45 3.43
C SER A 377 -15.13 -8.93 3.82
N ASP A 378 -14.65 -9.24 5.02
CA ASP A 378 -13.36 -8.73 5.51
C ASP A 378 -12.16 -9.27 4.71
N SER A 379 -12.21 -10.57 4.38
CA SER A 379 -11.15 -11.20 3.57
C SER A 379 -11.22 -10.80 2.09
N LEU A 380 -12.43 -10.49 1.57
CA LEU A 380 -12.66 -10.11 0.18
C LEU A 380 -12.12 -8.72 -0.15
N GLY A 381 -12.21 -7.75 0.76
CA GLY A 381 -11.65 -6.42 0.55
C GLY A 381 -10.15 -6.47 0.23
N THR A 382 -9.40 -7.26 1.00
CA THR A 382 -7.98 -7.48 0.78
C THR A 382 -7.71 -8.31 -0.47
N ALA A 383 -8.57 -9.28 -0.76
CA ALA A 383 -8.47 -10.13 -1.95
C ALA A 383 -8.54 -9.35 -3.26
N MET A 384 -9.39 -8.33 -3.32
CA MET A 384 -9.60 -7.54 -4.54
C MET A 384 -8.37 -6.72 -4.92
N THR A 385 -7.62 -6.25 -3.95
CA THR A 385 -6.47 -5.34 -4.15
C THR A 385 -5.13 -6.07 -4.31
N SER A 386 -4.99 -7.32 -3.83
CA SER A 386 -3.76 -8.10 -3.93
C SER A 386 -3.40 -8.48 -5.37
N ASP A 387 -2.11 -8.66 -5.64
CA ASP A 387 -1.58 -9.15 -6.92
C ASP A 387 -1.39 -10.67 -6.90
N PHE A 388 -1.07 -11.23 -5.72
CA PHE A 388 -0.96 -12.67 -5.48
C PHE A 388 -1.68 -13.06 -4.19
N MET A 389 -2.32 -14.22 -4.18
CA MET A 389 -3.05 -14.72 -3.03
C MET A 389 -2.83 -16.21 -2.83
N LEU A 390 -2.41 -16.58 -1.62
CA LEU A 390 -2.10 -17.92 -1.19
C LEU A 390 -2.96 -18.31 0.02
N PHE A 391 -3.68 -19.41 -0.07
CA PHE A 391 -4.41 -20.01 1.03
C PHE A 391 -3.61 -21.15 1.66
N ILE A 392 -3.55 -21.16 2.98
CA ILE A 392 -3.03 -22.30 3.75
C ILE A 392 -4.23 -23.08 4.26
N ILE A 393 -4.34 -24.34 3.89
CA ILE A 393 -5.44 -25.22 4.21
C ILE A 393 -4.89 -26.43 4.97
N GLN A 394 -5.46 -26.71 6.14
CA GLN A 394 -5.06 -27.84 6.97
C GLN A 394 -6.31 -28.37 7.72
N ASN A 395 -6.62 -29.63 7.58
CA ASN A 395 -7.60 -30.33 8.39
C ASN A 395 -6.91 -31.07 9.57
N GLU A 396 -7.69 -31.72 10.44
CA GLU A 396 -7.14 -32.43 11.61
C GLU A 396 -6.21 -33.56 11.23
N GLN A 397 -6.54 -34.37 10.24
CA GLN A 397 -5.71 -35.47 9.75
C GLN A 397 -4.39 -34.96 9.14
N MET A 398 -4.44 -33.90 8.35
CA MET A 398 -3.25 -33.24 7.83
C MET A 398 -2.35 -32.70 8.95
N LYS A 399 -2.97 -32.16 10.01
CA LYS A 399 -2.24 -31.65 11.16
C LYS A 399 -1.51 -32.74 11.91
N GLU A 400 -2.12 -33.91 12.09
CA GLU A 400 -1.50 -35.08 12.67
C GLU A 400 -0.28 -35.56 11.85
N ASN A 401 -0.39 -35.53 10.52
CA ASN A 401 0.69 -35.86 9.60
C ASN A 401 1.70 -34.73 9.39
N SER A 402 1.50 -33.57 10.03
CA SER A 402 2.30 -32.34 9.78
C SER A 402 2.28 -31.91 8.31
N GLU A 403 1.18 -32.12 7.63
CA GLU A 403 0.95 -31.77 6.23
C GLU A 403 0.06 -30.54 6.09
N VAL A 404 0.17 -29.88 4.95
CA VAL A 404 -0.59 -28.68 4.63
C VAL A 404 -0.73 -28.52 3.11
N VAL A 405 -1.87 -28.01 2.66
CA VAL A 405 -2.07 -27.64 1.26
C VAL A 405 -1.94 -26.13 1.12
N LEU A 406 -1.11 -25.71 0.19
CA LEU A 406 -0.98 -24.35 -0.26
C LEU A 406 -1.75 -24.19 -1.57
N LYS A 407 -2.84 -23.38 -1.56
CA LYS A 407 -3.68 -23.13 -2.74
C LYS A 407 -3.53 -21.69 -3.20
N ILE A 408 -3.14 -21.52 -4.46
CA ILE A 408 -3.07 -20.20 -5.09
C ILE A 408 -4.42 -19.88 -5.74
N THR A 409 -5.06 -18.81 -5.31
CA THR A 409 -6.39 -18.41 -5.79
C THR A 409 -6.36 -17.16 -6.66
N LYS A 410 -5.26 -16.41 -6.58
CA LYS A 410 -5.01 -15.24 -7.43
C LYS A 410 -3.52 -15.14 -7.74
N ASN A 411 -3.21 -14.97 -9.00
CA ASN A 411 -1.81 -14.87 -9.45
C ASN A 411 -1.73 -14.00 -10.71
N ARG A 412 -1.37 -12.73 -10.54
CA ARG A 412 -1.17 -11.80 -11.64
C ARG A 412 0.18 -11.94 -12.32
N TYR A 413 1.09 -12.74 -11.76
CA TYR A 413 2.43 -12.94 -12.30
C TYR A 413 2.44 -13.91 -13.48
N THR A 414 1.94 -15.12 -13.25
CA THR A 414 1.95 -16.21 -14.25
C THR A 414 0.57 -16.69 -14.64
N GLY A 415 -0.48 -16.29 -13.91
CA GLY A 415 -1.85 -16.79 -14.08
C GLY A 415 -2.08 -18.20 -13.51
N ILE A 416 -1.05 -18.89 -13.00
CA ILE A 416 -1.19 -20.24 -12.45
C ILE A 416 -1.93 -20.18 -11.12
N THR A 417 -3.09 -20.82 -11.05
CA THR A 417 -3.94 -20.94 -9.86
C THR A 417 -4.19 -22.41 -9.59
N ASP A 418 -3.30 -23.06 -8.88
CA ASP A 418 -3.36 -24.46 -8.50
C ASP A 418 -3.07 -24.66 -7.02
N SER A 419 -2.94 -25.89 -6.57
CA SER A 419 -2.58 -26.24 -5.20
C SER A 419 -1.43 -27.24 -5.18
N PHE A 420 -0.68 -27.24 -4.10
CA PHE A 420 0.39 -28.19 -3.83
C PHE A 420 0.52 -28.45 -2.34
N MET A 421 1.01 -29.65 -2.00
CA MET A 421 1.20 -30.05 -0.61
C MET A 421 2.62 -29.73 -0.13
N MET A 422 2.71 -29.38 1.15
CA MET A 422 3.98 -29.24 1.87
C MET A 422 3.87 -29.92 3.23
N ARG A 423 5.00 -30.16 3.85
CA ARG A 423 5.10 -30.62 5.24
C ARG A 423 5.56 -29.48 6.14
N ILE A 424 5.10 -29.47 7.38
CA ILE A 424 5.52 -28.48 8.39
C ILE A 424 6.41 -29.15 9.43
N ASP A 425 7.62 -28.64 9.61
CA ASP A 425 8.47 -28.91 10.76
C ASP A 425 8.20 -27.85 11.83
N TYR A 426 7.23 -28.12 12.71
CA TYR A 426 6.82 -27.19 13.76
C TYR A 426 7.95 -26.82 14.73
N PRO A 427 8.78 -27.76 15.21
CA PRO A 427 9.93 -27.46 16.06
C PRO A 427 10.88 -26.42 15.43
N LYS A 428 11.15 -26.53 14.13
CA LYS A 428 12.10 -25.68 13.42
C LYS A 428 11.43 -24.52 12.69
N MET A 429 10.11 -24.35 12.86
CA MET A 429 9.35 -23.28 12.21
C MET A 429 9.54 -23.23 10.68
N ARG A 430 9.49 -24.39 10.02
CA ARG A 430 9.85 -24.55 8.61
C ARG A 430 8.76 -25.26 7.81
N PHE A 431 8.57 -24.80 6.57
CA PHE A 431 7.85 -25.54 5.54
C PHE A 431 8.85 -26.35 4.71
N CYS A 432 8.53 -27.60 4.43
CA CYS A 432 9.38 -28.52 3.67
C CYS A 432 8.63 -29.01 2.43
N GLU A 433 9.30 -29.06 1.30
CA GLU A 433 8.73 -29.67 0.09
C GLU A 433 8.64 -31.20 0.26
N LEU A 434 7.59 -31.78 -0.29
CA LEU A 434 7.48 -33.22 -0.40
C LEU A 434 8.38 -33.71 -1.54
N ALA A 435 8.98 -34.91 -1.42
CA ALA A 435 9.79 -35.51 -2.47
C ALA A 435 8.90 -35.79 -3.70
N GLU A 436 9.43 -35.54 -4.92
CA GLU A 436 8.69 -35.59 -6.20
C GLU A 436 7.92 -36.92 -6.46
N ASN A 437 8.20 -37.98 -5.71
CA ASN A 437 7.53 -39.29 -5.82
C ASN A 437 6.29 -39.45 -4.90
N GLN A 438 5.91 -38.44 -4.12
CA GLN A 438 4.75 -38.46 -3.22
C GLN A 438 3.62 -37.52 -3.66
N ASP A 439 3.77 -36.82 -4.78
CA ASP A 439 2.67 -36.17 -5.51
C ASP A 439 1.82 -37.26 -6.19
N SER A 440 1.28 -38.19 -5.42
CA SER A 440 0.28 -39.10 -5.98
C SER A 440 -1.01 -38.28 -6.10
N ASP A 441 -1.50 -38.19 -7.34
CA ASP A 441 -2.77 -37.55 -7.72
C ASP A 441 -3.95 -37.98 -6.82
N GLU A 442 -3.89 -39.14 -6.18
CA GLU A 442 -4.91 -39.64 -5.26
C GLU A 442 -4.99 -38.87 -3.93
N ASN A 443 -3.88 -38.48 -3.31
CA ASN A 443 -3.93 -37.70 -2.07
C ASN A 443 -4.29 -36.22 -2.33
N ALA A 444 -3.88 -35.70 -3.48
CA ALA A 444 -4.38 -34.41 -3.98
C ALA A 444 -5.90 -34.50 -4.27
N LEU A 445 -6.40 -35.64 -4.78
CA LEU A 445 -7.81 -35.82 -5.13
C LEU A 445 -8.70 -35.93 -3.89
N VAL A 446 -8.27 -36.56 -2.82
CA VAL A 446 -9.01 -36.62 -1.53
C VAL A 446 -9.02 -35.27 -0.84
N ALA A 447 -7.92 -34.52 -0.87
CA ALA A 447 -7.90 -33.12 -0.46
C ALA A 447 -8.76 -32.25 -1.40
N PHE A 448 -8.84 -32.58 -2.68
CA PHE A 448 -9.60 -31.86 -3.70
C PHE A 448 -11.11 -32.04 -3.53
N THR A 449 -11.61 -33.21 -3.14
CA THR A 449 -13.04 -33.43 -2.88
C THR A 449 -13.56 -32.65 -1.67
N SER A 450 -12.73 -32.46 -0.65
CA SER A 450 -13.05 -31.54 0.45
C SER A 450 -12.87 -30.05 0.04
N LEU A 451 -12.07 -29.76 -0.99
CA LEU A 451 -11.83 -28.43 -1.56
C LEU A 451 -12.88 -28.01 -2.60
N ASP A 452 -13.47 -28.96 -3.34
CA ASP A 452 -14.55 -28.66 -4.29
C ASP A 452 -15.80 -28.08 -3.57
N GLN A 453 -16.06 -28.52 -2.35
CA GLN A 453 -17.09 -27.93 -1.51
C GLN A 453 -16.73 -26.47 -1.12
N GLN A 454 -15.45 -26.17 -0.93
CA GLN A 454 -14.96 -24.80 -0.65
C GLN A 454 -14.90 -23.93 -1.90
N THR A 455 -14.61 -24.53 -3.07
CA THR A 455 -14.57 -23.82 -4.37
C THR A 455 -15.97 -23.48 -4.88
N GLN A 456 -16.97 -24.32 -4.64
CA GLN A 456 -18.37 -23.98 -4.89
C GLN A 456 -18.84 -22.81 -4.03
N ALA A 457 -18.45 -22.74 -2.75
CA ALA A 457 -18.68 -21.58 -1.91
C ALA A 457 -18.02 -20.31 -2.47
N GLN A 458 -16.77 -20.39 -2.98
CA GLN A 458 -16.09 -19.25 -3.61
C GLN A 458 -16.73 -18.79 -4.92
N ASN A 459 -17.21 -19.72 -5.76
CA ASN A 459 -17.91 -19.38 -7.01
C ASN A 459 -19.26 -18.72 -6.74
N THR A 460 -19.96 -19.17 -5.71
CA THR A 460 -21.20 -18.53 -5.22
C THR A 460 -20.96 -17.12 -4.69
N ILE A 461 -19.82 -16.90 -4.00
CA ILE A 461 -19.36 -15.59 -3.52
C ILE A 461 -19.06 -14.65 -4.68
N THR A 462 -18.33 -15.13 -5.70
CA THR A 462 -17.98 -14.32 -6.87
C THR A 462 -19.22 -13.93 -7.68
N GLN A 463 -20.23 -14.82 -7.76
CA GLN A 463 -21.53 -14.52 -8.37
C GLN A 463 -22.33 -13.52 -7.54
N GLY A 464 -22.39 -13.65 -6.21
CA GLY A 464 -23.06 -12.70 -5.31
C GLY A 464 -22.48 -11.30 -5.40
N ILE A 465 -21.14 -11.16 -5.49
CA ILE A 465 -20.47 -9.85 -5.67
C ILE A 465 -20.82 -9.22 -7.01
N ALA A 466 -20.94 -10.02 -8.07
CA ALA A 466 -21.33 -9.52 -9.39
C ALA A 466 -22.79 -9.03 -9.40
N GLU A 467 -23.68 -9.67 -8.63
CA GLU A 467 -25.07 -9.27 -8.47
C GLU A 467 -25.23 -8.03 -7.58
N ASP A 468 -24.51 -7.94 -6.45
CA ASP A 468 -24.48 -6.76 -5.59
C ASP A 468 -23.87 -5.52 -6.29
N SER A 469 -22.85 -5.74 -7.11
CA SER A 469 -22.26 -4.68 -7.96
C SER A 469 -23.27 -4.15 -9.00
N LYS A 470 -24.11 -5.02 -9.58
CA LYS A 470 -25.20 -4.62 -10.47
C LYS A 470 -26.34 -3.92 -9.72
N ALA A 471 -26.74 -4.43 -8.54
CA ALA A 471 -27.75 -3.81 -7.69
C ALA A 471 -27.31 -2.39 -7.22
N ASN A 472 -26.06 -2.22 -6.82
CA ASN A 472 -25.51 -0.92 -6.45
C ASN A 472 -25.40 0.06 -7.64
N GLN A 473 -25.12 -0.44 -8.86
CA GLN A 473 -25.20 0.39 -10.07
C GLN A 473 -26.62 0.80 -10.42
N GLU A 474 -27.61 -0.07 -10.18
CA GLU A 474 -29.02 0.27 -10.37
C GLU A 474 -29.53 1.27 -9.32
N ILE A 475 -29.13 1.12 -8.06
CA ILE A 475 -29.43 2.08 -6.99
C ILE A 475 -28.78 3.44 -7.30
N ALA A 476 -27.54 3.48 -7.76
CA ALA A 476 -26.87 4.70 -8.17
C ALA A 476 -27.52 5.36 -9.39
N LYS A 477 -28.03 4.58 -10.35
CA LYS A 477 -28.81 5.09 -11.47
C LYS A 477 -30.18 5.63 -11.06
N ARG A 478 -30.85 4.99 -10.09
CA ARG A 478 -32.14 5.46 -9.54
C ARG A 478 -31.96 6.74 -8.71
N SER A 479 -30.90 6.86 -7.93
CA SER A 479 -30.60 8.10 -7.19
C SER A 479 -30.21 9.28 -8.12
N GLN A 480 -29.63 9.02 -9.29
CA GLN A 480 -29.37 10.07 -10.30
C GLN A 480 -30.63 10.47 -11.08
N SER A 481 -31.62 9.57 -11.21
CA SER A 481 -32.88 9.87 -11.89
C SER A 481 -33.93 10.55 -10.98
N GLN A 482 -33.77 10.56 -9.67
CA GLN A 482 -34.64 11.24 -8.70
C GLN A 482 -34.11 12.60 -8.23
N GLY A 483 -33.06 13.12 -8.82
CA GLY A 483 -32.41 14.38 -8.48
C GLY A 483 -33.10 15.64 -9.00
N SER A 484 -34.44 15.71 -8.99
CA SER A 484 -35.16 16.97 -9.23
C SER A 484 -36.64 16.93 -8.77
N GLN A 485 -36.87 16.63 -7.50
CA GLN A 485 -38.09 17.05 -6.82
C GLN A 485 -37.76 17.40 -5.37
N SER A 486 -37.86 18.69 -5.05
CA SER A 486 -37.79 19.18 -3.68
C SER A 486 -39.03 18.70 -2.92
N LEU A 487 -38.79 17.94 -1.86
CA LEU A 487 -39.83 17.57 -0.89
C LEU A 487 -40.48 18.83 -0.30
N THR A 488 -41.80 18.89 -0.28
CA THR A 488 -42.55 19.98 0.36
C THR A 488 -42.46 19.87 1.88
N SER A 489 -42.65 21.01 2.58
CA SER A 489 -42.57 21.08 4.05
C SER A 489 -43.53 20.09 4.75
N ASP A 490 -44.63 19.72 4.14
CA ASP A 490 -45.63 18.81 4.70
C ASP A 490 -45.18 17.33 4.64
N GLU A 491 -44.41 16.95 3.64
CA GLU A 491 -43.81 15.61 3.52
C GLU A 491 -42.65 15.39 4.52
N LEU A 492 -41.94 16.45 4.86
CA LEU A 492 -40.88 16.39 5.86
C LEU A 492 -41.43 16.22 7.28
N ASN A 493 -42.55 16.86 7.59
CA ASN A 493 -43.21 16.76 8.88
C ASN A 493 -43.83 15.38 9.10
N ALA A 494 -44.35 14.73 8.05
CA ALA A 494 -44.88 13.35 8.13
C ALA A 494 -43.78 12.30 8.37
N LEU A 495 -42.55 12.56 7.94
CA LEU A 495 -41.40 11.64 8.14
C LEU A 495 -40.77 11.77 9.53
N LEU A 496 -40.90 12.93 10.18
CA LEU A 496 -40.35 13.21 11.51
C LEU A 496 -41.35 12.97 12.67
N GLY A 497 -42.61 12.64 12.38
CA GLY A 497 -43.59 12.28 13.38
C GLY A 497 -43.99 13.45 14.32
N ILE A 498 -43.96 14.71 13.81
CA ILE A 498 -44.35 15.93 14.54
C ILE A 498 -45.58 16.53 13.87
#